data_7ba9323241db143fa51ad30a36b9ed74
#
_entry.id   7ba9323241db143fa51ad30a36b9ed74
#
_cell.length_a   1.000
_cell.length_b   1.000
_cell.length_c   1.000
_cell.angle_alpha   90.00
_cell.angle_beta   90.00
_cell.angle_gamma   90.00
#
_symmetry.space_group_name_H-M   'P 1'
#
loop_
_entity.id
_entity.type
_entity.pdbx_description
1 polymer ?
#
loop_
_entity_poly.entity_id
_entity_poly.type
_entity_poly.pdbx_seq_one_letter_code
_entity_poly.pdbx_strand_id
1 'polypeptide(L)'
;VPEPFPEPVPAPVPAPVPAPIPEIPVPAPVPAPVPGIPVPVPGPGPAPGPKKKCLSGLNTVNVQNKGEILLQDLRIGDYVQTKAGDYSRVFSFAHLDTQEPTTFLQIQTSSSNNTPLEITGEHILFANGGLVRADSVKVGDKLSSGTIERIGSVQRTGFYAPTTESGEFVASNTRVSCFAAVFDVPVGLQHELARALYAPLKFACQWNFDVCANESYTNGFSSYLWTFVPFAIKVWSWSAWMQGILFILASPVLALAYCLLTFPVQSACLFVGAASLRMKSRKVVG
;
A
#
# COMPACT_ATOMS: atom_id res chain seq x y z
N VAL A 1 -61.30 23.27 -39.79
CA VAL A 1 -60.99 21.92 -40.28
C VAL A 1 -60.12 21.30 -39.15
N PRO A 2 -60.60 20.20 -38.55
CA PRO A 2 -59.81 19.52 -37.52
C PRO A 2 -58.59 18.79 -38.13
N GLU A 3 -57.44 18.83 -37.47
CA GLU A 3 -56.22 18.11 -37.88
C GLU A 3 -56.44 16.58 -37.81
N PRO A 4 -55.85 15.81 -38.72
CA PRO A 4 -55.92 14.36 -38.69
C PRO A 4 -55.07 13.79 -37.52
N PHE A 5 -55.65 12.75 -36.87
CA PHE A 5 -54.97 12.00 -35.80
C PHE A 5 -53.68 11.34 -36.31
N PRO A 6 -52.60 11.33 -35.55
CA PRO A 6 -51.36 10.64 -35.92
C PRO A 6 -51.58 9.12 -35.97
N GLU A 7 -51.01 8.47 -36.97
CA GLU A 7 -51.03 7.01 -37.15
C GLU A 7 -50.33 6.28 -36.00
N PRO A 8 -50.79 5.10 -35.59
CA PRO A 8 -50.18 4.33 -34.53
C PRO A 8 -48.77 3.83 -34.91
N VAL A 9 -47.81 4.04 -34.06
CA VAL A 9 -46.41 3.56 -34.21
C VAL A 9 -46.42 2.03 -34.16
N PRO A 10 -45.79 1.31 -35.11
CA PRO A 10 -45.70 -0.15 -35.07
C PRO A 10 -44.93 -0.65 -33.87
N ALA A 11 -45.37 -1.75 -33.25
CA ALA A 11 -44.76 -2.38 -32.10
C ALA A 11 -43.33 -2.85 -32.41
N PRO A 12 -42.38 -2.75 -31.46
CA PRO A 12 -41.00 -3.20 -31.65
C PRO A 12 -40.95 -4.70 -31.93
N VAL A 13 -40.15 -5.09 -32.93
CA VAL A 13 -39.90 -6.49 -33.28
C VAL A 13 -39.10 -7.15 -32.11
N PRO A 14 -39.53 -8.35 -31.64
CA PRO A 14 -38.79 -9.04 -30.57
C PRO A 14 -37.38 -9.41 -31.03
N ALA A 15 -36.40 -9.23 -30.11
CA ALA A 15 -35.00 -9.56 -30.35
C ALA A 15 -34.82 -11.05 -30.63
N PRO A 16 -33.90 -11.45 -31.53
CA PRO A 16 -33.61 -12.85 -31.82
C PRO A 16 -33.12 -13.59 -30.56
N VAL A 17 -33.66 -14.81 -30.38
CA VAL A 17 -33.24 -15.70 -29.27
C VAL A 17 -31.75 -16.06 -29.44
N PRO A 18 -30.93 -15.95 -28.42
CA PRO A 18 -29.53 -16.32 -28.52
C PRO A 18 -29.36 -17.81 -28.81
N ALA A 19 -28.39 -18.13 -29.68
CA ALA A 19 -28.04 -19.50 -30.03
C ALA A 19 -27.61 -20.31 -28.80
N PRO A 20 -27.90 -21.62 -28.71
CA PRO A 20 -27.47 -22.45 -27.60
C PRO A 20 -25.94 -22.46 -27.47
N ILE A 21 -25.46 -22.29 -26.25
CA ILE A 21 -24.03 -22.33 -25.91
C ILE A 21 -23.53 -23.76 -26.17
N PRO A 22 -22.41 -23.97 -26.90
CA PRO A 22 -21.86 -25.31 -27.09
C PRO A 22 -21.47 -25.94 -25.75
N GLU A 23 -21.91 -27.18 -25.53
CA GLU A 23 -21.55 -27.94 -24.33
C GLU A 23 -20.02 -28.13 -24.26
N ILE A 24 -19.40 -27.74 -23.13
CA ILE A 24 -18.00 -27.99 -22.86
C ILE A 24 -17.84 -29.49 -22.61
N PRO A 25 -16.94 -30.21 -23.33
CA PRO A 25 -16.72 -31.63 -23.10
C PRO A 25 -16.30 -31.88 -21.64
N VAL A 26 -17.03 -32.77 -20.97
CA VAL A 26 -16.69 -33.21 -19.61
C VAL A 26 -15.33 -33.94 -19.69
N PRO A 27 -14.32 -33.54 -18.90
CA PRO A 27 -13.04 -34.26 -18.86
C PRO A 27 -13.24 -35.70 -18.47
N ALA A 28 -12.52 -36.61 -19.16
CA ALA A 28 -12.55 -38.01 -18.85
C ALA A 28 -12.14 -38.28 -17.39
N PRO A 29 -12.74 -39.28 -16.71
CA PRO A 29 -12.36 -39.60 -15.33
C PRO A 29 -10.88 -39.98 -15.24
N VAL A 30 -10.19 -39.37 -14.27
CA VAL A 30 -8.77 -39.65 -13.96
C VAL A 30 -8.64 -41.14 -13.58
N PRO A 31 -7.74 -41.93 -14.19
CA PRO A 31 -7.55 -43.31 -13.80
C PRO A 31 -7.16 -43.44 -12.33
N ALA A 32 -7.70 -44.46 -11.66
CA ALA A 32 -7.41 -44.75 -10.25
C ALA A 32 -5.89 -44.98 -10.05
N PRO A 33 -5.32 -44.52 -8.91
CA PRO A 33 -3.90 -44.69 -8.60
C PRO A 33 -3.55 -46.19 -8.57
N VAL A 34 -2.50 -46.55 -9.29
CA VAL A 34 -1.96 -47.91 -9.31
C VAL A 34 -1.34 -48.20 -7.93
N PRO A 35 -1.76 -49.26 -7.22
CA PRO A 35 -1.16 -49.59 -5.92
C PRO A 35 0.31 -50.06 -6.13
N GLY A 36 1.24 -49.44 -5.41
CA GLY A 36 2.60 -49.95 -5.29
C GLY A 36 3.76 -49.08 -5.78
N ILE A 37 3.50 -47.86 -6.35
CA ILE A 37 4.60 -46.93 -6.63
C ILE A 37 4.69 -45.94 -5.45
N PRO A 38 5.83 -45.86 -4.72
CA PRO A 38 6.02 -44.82 -3.74
C PRO A 38 5.92 -43.45 -4.43
N VAL A 39 4.90 -42.66 -4.09
CA VAL A 39 4.81 -41.28 -4.54
C VAL A 39 6.03 -40.55 -3.96
N PRO A 40 6.91 -39.93 -4.77
CA PRO A 40 7.99 -39.14 -4.23
C PRO A 40 7.37 -38.09 -3.27
N VAL A 41 7.80 -38.16 -2.01
CA VAL A 41 7.45 -37.11 -1.03
C VAL A 41 7.95 -35.79 -1.62
N PRO A 42 7.11 -34.78 -1.82
CA PRO A 42 7.57 -33.47 -2.28
C PRO A 42 8.69 -33.03 -1.33
N GLY A 43 9.88 -32.79 -1.87
CA GLY A 43 10.98 -32.24 -1.09
C GLY A 43 10.53 -30.97 -0.42
N PRO A 44 11.17 -30.55 0.70
CA PRO A 44 10.84 -29.28 1.35
C PRO A 44 10.88 -28.19 0.26
N GLY A 45 9.73 -27.56 0.05
CA GLY A 45 9.62 -26.43 -0.88
C GLY A 45 10.66 -25.37 -0.54
N PRO A 46 11.09 -24.56 -1.50
CA PRO A 46 12.03 -23.47 -1.23
C PRO A 46 11.56 -22.70 0.01
N ALA A 47 12.50 -22.40 0.91
CA ALA A 47 12.21 -21.63 2.11
C ALA A 47 11.35 -20.42 1.74
N PRO A 48 10.26 -20.11 2.49
CA PRO A 48 9.43 -18.97 2.17
C PRO A 48 10.30 -17.74 2.07
N GLY A 49 10.36 -17.14 0.87
CA GLY A 49 11.03 -15.87 0.65
C GLY A 49 10.45 -14.80 1.60
N PRO A 50 11.11 -13.66 1.76
CA PRO A 50 10.63 -12.59 2.62
C PRO A 50 9.18 -12.29 2.24
N LYS A 51 8.28 -12.39 3.23
CA LYS A 51 6.84 -12.18 3.02
C LYS A 51 6.61 -10.80 2.40
N LYS A 52 5.97 -10.76 1.26
CA LYS A 52 5.71 -9.55 0.50
C LYS A 52 4.61 -8.76 1.18
N LYS A 53 4.77 -7.44 1.24
CA LYS A 53 4.01 -6.56 2.16
C LYS A 53 3.39 -5.42 1.38
N CYS A 54 2.32 -5.70 0.61
CA CYS A 54 1.81 -4.83 -0.44
C CYS A 54 0.30 -4.95 -0.61
N LEU A 55 -0.23 -4.24 -1.61
CA LEU A 55 -1.61 -4.31 -2.06
C LEU A 55 -1.69 -4.96 -3.44
N SER A 56 -2.85 -5.57 -3.76
CA SER A 56 -3.18 -6.06 -5.09
C SER A 56 -3.36 -4.90 -6.07
N GLY A 57 -2.91 -5.07 -7.31
CA GLY A 57 -3.13 -4.10 -8.38
C GLY A 57 -4.59 -3.89 -8.76
N LEU A 58 -5.49 -4.78 -8.32
CA LEU A 58 -6.94 -4.70 -8.56
C LEU A 58 -7.69 -3.82 -7.56
N ASN A 59 -7.03 -3.32 -6.50
CA ASN A 59 -7.64 -2.29 -5.68
C ASN A 59 -7.89 -1.03 -6.51
N THR A 60 -8.98 -0.32 -6.22
CA THR A 60 -9.26 0.97 -6.84
C THR A 60 -8.68 2.11 -6.02
N VAL A 61 -8.23 3.17 -6.67
CA VAL A 61 -7.75 4.41 -6.08
C VAL A 61 -8.35 5.60 -6.82
N ASN A 62 -8.70 6.65 -6.10
CA ASN A 62 -9.20 7.88 -6.71
C ASN A 62 -8.03 8.84 -6.93
N VAL A 63 -7.78 9.19 -8.20
CA VAL A 63 -6.68 10.06 -8.62
C VAL A 63 -7.23 11.40 -9.09
N GLN A 64 -6.65 12.49 -8.60
CA GLN A 64 -7.04 13.84 -8.98
C GLN A 64 -6.96 14.02 -10.50
N ASN A 65 -8.02 14.56 -11.08
CA ASN A 65 -8.19 14.78 -12.53
C ASN A 65 -8.26 13.53 -13.42
N LYS A 66 -8.19 12.30 -12.84
CA LYS A 66 -8.34 11.04 -13.57
C LYS A 66 -9.56 10.22 -13.10
N GLY A 67 -10.09 10.51 -11.88
CA GLY A 67 -11.15 9.72 -11.25
C GLY A 67 -10.64 8.41 -10.67
N GLU A 68 -11.53 7.42 -10.57
CA GLU A 68 -11.20 6.09 -10.04
C GLU A 68 -10.46 5.26 -11.10
N ILE A 69 -9.30 4.73 -10.72
CA ILE A 69 -8.48 3.83 -11.55
C ILE A 69 -8.03 2.61 -10.73
N LEU A 70 -7.53 1.58 -11.39
CA LEU A 70 -6.88 0.46 -10.70
C LEU A 70 -5.50 0.88 -10.15
N LEU A 71 -5.11 0.32 -9.01
CA LEU A 71 -3.82 0.60 -8.38
C LEU A 71 -2.63 0.24 -9.30
N GLN A 72 -2.76 -0.78 -10.14
CA GLN A 72 -1.74 -1.13 -11.15
C GLN A 72 -1.52 -0.05 -12.20
N ASP A 73 -2.49 0.83 -12.41
CA ASP A 73 -2.42 1.92 -13.40
C ASP A 73 -1.92 3.24 -12.78
N LEU A 74 -1.74 3.27 -11.44
CA LEU A 74 -1.19 4.41 -10.72
C LEU A 74 0.27 4.66 -11.11
N ARG A 75 0.66 5.92 -11.22
CA ARG A 75 2.01 6.33 -11.63
C ARG A 75 2.63 7.30 -10.63
N ILE A 76 3.95 7.33 -10.60
CA ILE A 76 4.69 8.37 -9.87
C ILE A 76 4.29 9.73 -10.46
N GLY A 77 3.99 10.68 -9.57
CA GLY A 77 3.48 12.00 -9.92
C GLY A 77 1.96 12.15 -9.82
N ASP A 78 1.21 11.07 -9.79
CA ASP A 78 -0.23 11.12 -9.57
C ASP A 78 -0.56 11.61 -8.15
N TYR A 79 -1.67 12.32 -8.03
CA TYR A 79 -2.22 12.74 -6.75
C TYR A 79 -3.37 11.81 -6.36
N VAL A 80 -3.15 10.97 -5.36
CA VAL A 80 -4.12 9.97 -4.90
C VAL A 80 -4.85 10.45 -3.64
N GLN A 81 -6.12 10.12 -3.54
CA GLN A 81 -6.95 10.49 -2.38
C GLN A 81 -6.40 9.87 -1.09
N THR A 82 -6.30 10.67 -0.02
CA THR A 82 -5.83 10.25 1.32
C THR A 82 -6.96 10.19 2.34
N LYS A 83 -7.88 11.14 2.28
CA LYS A 83 -9.14 11.21 3.03
C LYS A 83 -10.14 12.02 2.21
N ALA A 84 -11.37 12.17 2.68
CA ALA A 84 -12.39 12.91 1.95
C ALA A 84 -11.92 14.34 1.64
N GLY A 85 -11.79 14.64 0.34
CA GLY A 85 -11.40 15.96 -0.17
C GLY A 85 -9.90 16.24 -0.24
N ASP A 86 -9.03 15.43 0.38
CA ASP A 86 -7.59 15.62 0.35
C ASP A 86 -6.91 14.65 -0.63
N TYR A 87 -5.83 15.12 -1.26
CA TYR A 87 -4.99 14.34 -2.16
C TYR A 87 -3.52 14.49 -1.79
N SER A 88 -2.73 13.46 -2.08
CA SER A 88 -1.29 13.43 -1.83
C SER A 88 -0.55 12.84 -3.02
N ARG A 89 0.57 13.47 -3.39
CA ARG A 89 1.37 13.02 -4.52
C ARG A 89 2.06 11.71 -4.23
N VAL A 90 1.99 10.77 -5.18
CA VAL A 90 2.80 9.55 -5.22
C VAL A 90 4.20 9.94 -5.70
N PHE A 91 5.23 9.71 -4.89
CA PHE A 91 6.60 10.04 -5.25
C PHE A 91 7.51 8.81 -5.44
N SER A 92 7.05 7.62 -5.01
CA SER A 92 7.79 6.36 -5.15
C SER A 92 6.83 5.18 -5.01
N PHE A 93 7.27 3.99 -5.37
CA PHE A 93 6.71 2.72 -4.90
C PHE A 93 7.76 2.03 -4.04
N ALA A 94 7.46 1.76 -2.77
CA ALA A 94 8.36 0.99 -1.91
C ALA A 94 8.61 -0.40 -2.51
N HIS A 95 7.53 -1.01 -3.01
CA HIS A 95 7.54 -2.29 -3.68
C HIS A 95 6.69 -2.21 -4.95
N LEU A 96 7.20 -2.78 -6.04
CA LEU A 96 6.50 -2.90 -7.32
C LEU A 96 6.98 -4.15 -8.06
N ASP A 97 6.10 -5.10 -8.24
CA ASP A 97 6.32 -6.27 -9.10
C ASP A 97 5.00 -6.64 -9.78
N THR A 98 5.02 -6.78 -11.09
CA THR A 98 3.81 -7.04 -11.88
C THR A 98 3.60 -8.52 -12.20
N GLN A 99 4.56 -9.39 -11.89
CA GLN A 99 4.57 -10.80 -12.33
C GLN A 99 4.48 -11.80 -11.17
N GLU A 100 4.85 -11.39 -9.99
CA GLU A 100 4.95 -12.28 -8.84
C GLU A 100 3.59 -12.70 -8.30
N PRO A 101 3.28 -14.02 -8.21
CA PRO A 101 2.08 -14.50 -7.52
C PRO A 101 2.11 -14.16 -6.03
N THR A 102 1.04 -13.54 -5.54
CA THR A 102 0.96 -13.06 -4.15
C THR A 102 -0.42 -13.38 -3.58
N THR A 103 -0.44 -13.83 -2.32
CA THR A 103 -1.68 -14.08 -1.58
C THR A 103 -2.04 -12.85 -0.76
N PHE A 104 -3.29 -12.38 -0.92
CA PHE A 104 -3.85 -11.23 -0.21
C PHE A 104 -5.00 -11.66 0.69
N LEU A 105 -5.18 -10.96 1.80
CA LEU A 105 -6.44 -10.90 2.51
C LEU A 105 -7.42 -10.11 1.66
N GLN A 106 -8.64 -10.62 1.51
CA GLN A 106 -9.74 -9.93 0.85
C GLN A 106 -10.74 -9.49 1.93
N ILE A 107 -10.75 -8.20 2.22
CA ILE A 107 -11.55 -7.61 3.29
C ILE A 107 -12.76 -6.92 2.66
N GLN A 108 -13.96 -7.40 2.98
CA GLN A 108 -15.22 -6.85 2.53
C GLN A 108 -15.91 -6.10 3.68
N THR A 109 -16.41 -4.91 3.37
CA THR A 109 -17.10 -4.06 4.35
C THR A 109 -18.56 -3.81 3.93
N SER A 110 -19.34 -3.21 4.82
CA SER A 110 -20.79 -2.94 4.63
C SER A 110 -21.11 -1.85 3.61
N SER A 111 -20.13 -1.23 2.96
CA SER A 111 -20.38 -0.22 1.90
C SER A 111 -21.01 -0.88 0.67
N SER A 112 -22.14 -0.34 0.18
CA SER A 112 -22.89 -0.89 -0.96
C SER A 112 -22.15 -0.87 -2.30
N ASN A 113 -21.12 -0.02 -2.47
CA ASN A 113 -20.29 0.07 -3.68
C ASN A 113 -18.90 -0.55 -3.45
N ASN A 114 -18.80 -1.52 -2.56
CA ASN A 114 -17.55 -1.98 -2.02
C ASN A 114 -16.82 -2.96 -2.93
N THR A 115 -15.80 -2.48 -3.59
CA THR A 115 -14.73 -3.36 -4.08
C THR A 115 -13.93 -3.84 -2.88
N PRO A 116 -13.80 -5.16 -2.62
CA PRO A 116 -13.06 -5.67 -1.49
C PRO A 116 -11.63 -5.11 -1.48
N LEU A 117 -11.12 -4.74 -0.30
CA LEU A 117 -9.71 -4.40 -0.14
C LEU A 117 -8.87 -5.68 -0.21
N GLU A 118 -7.93 -5.76 -1.13
CA GLU A 118 -6.98 -6.86 -1.25
C GLU A 118 -5.59 -6.40 -0.76
N ILE A 119 -5.16 -6.91 0.39
CA ILE A 119 -3.99 -6.42 1.13
C ILE A 119 -3.24 -7.59 1.79
N THR A 120 -1.91 -7.53 1.86
CA THR A 120 -1.13 -8.55 2.60
C THR A 120 -1.29 -8.38 4.11
N GLY A 121 -1.17 -9.48 4.87
CA GLY A 121 -1.45 -9.49 6.32
C GLY A 121 -0.61 -8.51 7.12
N GLU A 122 0.65 -8.34 6.78
CA GLU A 122 1.57 -7.44 7.50
C GLU A 122 1.40 -5.96 7.12
N HIS A 123 0.61 -5.63 6.10
CA HIS A 123 0.39 -4.24 5.71
C HIS A 123 -0.39 -3.48 6.80
N ILE A 124 -0.04 -2.21 6.98
CA ILE A 124 -0.68 -1.37 8.00
C ILE A 124 -1.91 -0.69 7.40
N LEU A 125 -3.02 -0.73 8.13
CA LEU A 125 -4.26 -0.01 7.78
C LEU A 125 -4.86 0.71 9.00
N PHE A 126 -5.89 1.51 8.78
CA PHE A 126 -6.60 2.23 9.83
C PHE A 126 -7.90 1.50 10.17
N ALA A 127 -7.97 0.94 11.37
CA ALA A 127 -9.17 0.29 11.91
C ALA A 127 -9.46 0.78 13.33
N ASN A 128 -10.74 0.91 13.68
CA ASN A 128 -11.21 1.34 15.02
C ASN A 128 -10.55 2.64 15.52
N GLY A 129 -10.19 3.54 14.59
CA GLY A 129 -9.52 4.82 14.90
C GLY A 129 -8.00 4.73 15.13
N GLY A 130 -7.37 3.56 14.99
CA GLY A 130 -5.94 3.34 15.16
C GLY A 130 -5.26 2.68 13.97
N LEU A 131 -3.93 2.64 14.00
CA LEU A 131 -3.10 1.89 13.05
C LEU A 131 -2.95 0.45 13.53
N VAL A 132 -3.28 -0.51 12.67
CA VAL A 132 -3.20 -1.94 12.95
C VAL A 132 -2.63 -2.70 11.74
N ARG A 133 -2.17 -3.92 11.95
CA ARG A 133 -1.84 -4.84 10.86
C ARG A 133 -3.12 -5.40 10.24
N ALA A 134 -3.11 -5.63 8.94
CA ALA A 134 -4.26 -6.18 8.24
C ALA A 134 -4.62 -7.61 8.72
N ASP A 135 -3.64 -8.42 9.17
CA ASP A 135 -3.89 -9.75 9.71
C ASP A 135 -4.47 -9.77 11.13
N SER A 136 -4.50 -8.61 11.80
CA SER A 136 -5.07 -8.49 13.15
C SER A 136 -6.54 -8.07 13.17
N VAL A 137 -7.10 -7.59 12.02
CA VAL A 137 -8.50 -7.16 11.97
C VAL A 137 -9.46 -8.36 11.99
N LYS A 138 -10.68 -8.11 12.45
CA LYS A 138 -11.74 -9.11 12.61
C LYS A 138 -13.04 -8.61 12.01
N VAL A 139 -13.94 -9.52 11.71
CA VAL A 139 -15.33 -9.20 11.37
C VAL A 139 -15.94 -8.38 12.52
N GLY A 140 -16.59 -7.28 12.18
CA GLY A 140 -17.14 -6.30 13.11
C GLY A 140 -16.23 -5.08 13.35
N ASP A 141 -14.94 -5.11 13.01
CA ASP A 141 -14.07 -3.94 13.10
C ASP A 141 -14.50 -2.86 12.10
N LYS A 142 -14.23 -1.59 12.45
CA LYS A 142 -14.61 -0.42 11.64
C LYS A 142 -13.43 0.09 10.84
N LEU A 143 -13.59 0.12 9.52
CA LEU A 143 -12.71 0.78 8.57
C LEU A 143 -13.35 2.07 8.05
N SER A 144 -12.61 2.89 7.31
CA SER A 144 -13.18 4.09 6.66
C SER A 144 -14.25 3.74 5.62
N SER A 145 -14.21 2.55 5.03
CA SER A 145 -15.19 2.02 4.09
C SER A 145 -16.41 1.36 4.75
N GLY A 146 -16.47 1.29 6.08
CA GLY A 146 -17.58 0.66 6.80
C GLY A 146 -17.12 -0.44 7.76
N THR A 147 -18.08 -1.22 8.27
CA THR A 147 -17.80 -2.35 9.17
C THR A 147 -17.38 -3.56 8.36
N ILE A 148 -16.35 -4.29 8.81
CA ILE A 148 -15.90 -5.54 8.17
C ILE A 148 -16.98 -6.62 8.32
N GLU A 149 -17.46 -7.14 7.20
CA GLU A 149 -18.46 -8.21 7.17
C GLU A 149 -17.84 -9.58 6.86
N ARG A 150 -16.77 -9.60 6.06
CA ARG A 150 -16.10 -10.82 5.67
C ARG A 150 -14.61 -10.59 5.43
N ILE A 151 -13.81 -11.58 5.82
CA ILE A 151 -12.39 -11.67 5.51
C ILE A 151 -12.16 -13.01 4.81
N GLY A 152 -11.58 -12.95 3.63
CA GLY A 152 -11.20 -14.11 2.83
C GLY A 152 -9.73 -14.03 2.43
N SER A 153 -9.31 -14.96 1.58
CA SER A 153 -7.98 -14.98 0.98
C SER A 153 -8.12 -15.15 -0.52
N VAL A 154 -7.28 -14.45 -1.28
CA VAL A 154 -7.27 -14.50 -2.74
C VAL A 154 -5.83 -14.46 -3.25
N GLN A 155 -5.56 -15.19 -4.33
CA GLN A 155 -4.28 -15.13 -5.02
C GLN A 155 -4.38 -14.22 -6.24
N ARG A 156 -3.41 -13.32 -6.41
CA ARG A 156 -3.29 -12.40 -7.55
C ARG A 156 -1.86 -12.39 -8.06
N THR A 157 -1.69 -11.95 -9.30
CA THR A 157 -0.39 -11.67 -9.89
C THR A 157 -0.06 -10.19 -9.72
N GLY A 158 1.15 -9.93 -9.25
CA GLY A 158 1.64 -8.58 -9.00
C GLY A 158 1.28 -8.03 -7.61
N PHE A 159 2.12 -7.10 -7.13
CA PHE A 159 1.92 -6.39 -5.88
C PHE A 159 2.47 -4.96 -5.96
N TYR A 160 1.83 -4.05 -5.23
CA TYR A 160 2.06 -2.61 -5.32
C TYR A 160 2.08 -1.97 -3.94
N ALA A 161 3.06 -1.13 -3.66
CA ALA A 161 3.15 -0.36 -2.42
C ALA A 161 3.51 1.10 -2.74
N PRO A 162 2.55 1.91 -3.22
CA PRO A 162 2.80 3.31 -3.51
C PRO A 162 3.13 4.07 -2.23
N THR A 163 4.10 4.99 -2.33
CA THR A 163 4.50 5.87 -1.24
C THR A 163 4.07 7.31 -1.57
N THR A 164 3.21 7.86 -0.72
CA THR A 164 2.69 9.22 -0.85
C THR A 164 3.38 10.19 0.09
N GLU A 165 3.31 11.48 -0.19
CA GLU A 165 3.89 12.51 0.67
C GLU A 165 3.27 12.54 2.07
N SER A 166 2.00 12.14 2.21
CA SER A 166 1.29 12.01 3.50
C SER A 166 1.63 10.71 4.24
N GLY A 167 2.13 9.68 3.56
CA GLY A 167 2.38 8.35 4.12
C GLY A 167 1.14 7.47 4.19
N GLU A 168 0.03 7.87 3.56
CA GLU A 168 -1.24 7.15 3.53
C GLU A 168 -2.02 7.44 2.25
N PHE A 169 -2.98 6.58 1.91
CA PHE A 169 -3.92 6.81 0.81
C PHE A 169 -5.19 5.96 1.00
N VAL A 170 -6.16 6.14 0.11
CA VAL A 170 -7.41 5.36 0.09
C VAL A 170 -7.33 4.34 -1.05
N ALA A 171 -7.44 3.06 -0.71
CA ALA A 171 -7.54 1.94 -1.64
C ALA A 171 -8.85 1.21 -1.41
N SER A 172 -9.64 0.93 -2.46
CA SER A 172 -10.98 0.32 -2.39
C SER A 172 -11.81 0.96 -1.26
N ASN A 173 -11.89 2.30 -1.25
CA ASN A 173 -12.58 3.13 -0.25
C ASN A 173 -12.04 2.99 1.19
N THR A 174 -10.98 2.23 1.41
CA THR A 174 -10.38 2.03 2.73
C THR A 174 -9.09 2.82 2.87
N ARG A 175 -8.95 3.58 3.96
CA ARG A 175 -7.72 4.30 4.29
C ARG A 175 -6.66 3.32 4.74
N VAL A 176 -5.52 3.32 4.06
CA VAL A 176 -4.38 2.45 4.33
C VAL A 176 -3.09 3.28 4.49
N SER A 177 -2.13 2.75 5.23
CA SER A 177 -0.77 3.27 5.25
C SER A 177 -0.06 2.93 3.94
N CYS A 178 0.97 3.68 3.56
CA CYS A 178 1.90 3.29 2.50
C CYS A 178 2.87 2.19 2.94
N PHE A 179 2.85 1.79 4.22
CA PHE A 179 3.89 0.97 4.82
C PHE A 179 3.33 -0.32 5.43
N ALA A 180 4.22 -1.25 5.69
CA ALA A 180 3.93 -2.51 6.34
C ALA A 180 4.72 -2.68 7.64
N ALA A 181 4.18 -3.47 8.55
CA ALA A 181 4.84 -3.84 9.80
C ALA A 181 5.96 -4.84 9.50
N VAL A 182 7.18 -4.49 9.88
CA VAL A 182 8.40 -5.27 9.62
C VAL A 182 8.96 -5.84 10.91
N PHE A 183 8.80 -5.11 12.01
CA PHE A 183 9.39 -5.41 13.31
C PHE A 183 8.33 -5.74 14.35
N ASP A 184 8.75 -6.35 15.44
CA ASP A 184 7.88 -6.62 16.59
C ASP A 184 7.90 -5.42 17.58
N VAL A 185 7.42 -4.28 17.09
CA VAL A 185 7.26 -3.03 17.85
C VAL A 185 5.90 -2.41 17.53
N PRO A 186 5.38 -1.48 18.33
CA PRO A 186 4.08 -0.86 18.11
C PRO A 186 3.90 -0.35 16.67
N VAL A 187 2.77 -0.69 16.04
CA VAL A 187 2.49 -0.41 14.61
C VAL A 187 2.58 1.09 14.30
N GLY A 188 2.09 1.95 15.20
CA GLY A 188 2.18 3.41 15.03
C GLY A 188 3.63 3.89 14.98
N LEU A 189 4.53 3.33 15.80
CA LEU A 189 5.96 3.67 15.76
C LEU A 189 6.59 3.21 14.43
N GLN A 190 6.24 2.01 13.93
CA GLN A 190 6.74 1.53 12.63
C GLN A 190 6.29 2.44 11.49
N HIS A 191 5.05 2.91 11.52
CA HIS A 191 4.54 3.85 10.52
C HIS A 191 5.35 5.15 10.49
N GLU A 192 5.62 5.75 11.67
CA GLU A 192 6.41 6.99 11.74
C GLU A 192 7.88 6.79 11.37
N LEU A 193 8.49 5.66 11.77
CA LEU A 193 9.85 5.32 11.36
C LEU A 193 9.97 5.12 9.86
N ALA A 194 8.99 4.49 9.23
CA ALA A 194 8.95 4.34 7.78
C ALA A 194 8.81 5.70 7.08
N ARG A 195 7.95 6.60 7.58
CA ARG A 195 7.85 7.97 7.09
C ARG A 195 9.18 8.71 7.19
N ALA A 196 9.88 8.58 8.32
CA ALA A 196 11.18 9.18 8.52
C ALA A 196 12.24 8.62 7.56
N LEU A 197 12.22 7.30 7.31
CA LEU A 197 13.10 6.64 6.34
C LEU A 197 12.93 7.19 4.92
N TYR A 198 11.69 7.46 4.51
CA TYR A 198 11.39 8.01 3.19
C TYR A 198 11.49 9.54 3.09
N ALA A 199 11.67 10.25 4.22
CA ALA A 199 11.76 11.71 4.22
C ALA A 199 12.89 12.27 3.33
N PRO A 200 14.11 11.70 3.28
CA PRO A 200 15.16 12.18 2.38
C PRO A 200 14.78 12.04 0.90
N LEU A 201 14.20 10.90 0.51
CA LEU A 201 13.73 10.69 -0.87
C LEU A 201 12.60 11.66 -1.21
N LYS A 202 11.60 11.80 -0.34
CA LYS A 202 10.52 12.78 -0.49
C LYS A 202 11.07 14.19 -0.72
N PHE A 203 12.04 14.63 0.10
CA PHE A 203 12.67 15.93 -0.05
C PHE A 203 13.39 16.07 -1.39
N ALA A 204 14.19 15.06 -1.79
CA ALA A 204 14.86 15.05 -3.10
C ALA A 204 13.87 15.17 -4.25
N CYS A 205 12.73 14.48 -4.20
CA CYS A 205 11.67 14.53 -5.21
C CYS A 205 10.94 15.87 -5.25
N GLN A 206 10.81 16.55 -4.12
CA GLN A 206 10.24 17.89 -4.07
C GLN A 206 11.17 18.92 -4.70
N TRP A 207 12.48 18.72 -4.56
CA TRP A 207 13.51 19.58 -5.16
C TRP A 207 13.71 19.30 -6.65
N ASN A 208 13.81 18.02 -7.01
CA ASN A 208 13.95 17.57 -8.40
C ASN A 208 13.13 16.28 -8.59
N PHE A 209 12.00 16.39 -9.29
CA PHE A 209 11.08 15.28 -9.50
C PHE A 209 11.67 14.14 -10.36
N ASP A 210 12.64 14.42 -11.23
CA ASP A 210 13.30 13.41 -12.07
C ASP A 210 14.00 12.31 -11.25
N VAL A 211 14.41 12.63 -10.01
CA VAL A 211 14.97 11.66 -9.07
C VAL A 211 13.98 10.52 -8.79
N CYS A 212 12.70 10.83 -8.71
CA CYS A 212 11.64 9.85 -8.44
C CYS A 212 11.05 9.27 -9.71
N ALA A 213 10.88 10.08 -10.75
CA ALA A 213 10.27 9.62 -12.00
C ALA A 213 11.06 8.49 -12.68
N ASN A 214 12.38 8.46 -12.47
CA ASN A 214 13.30 7.46 -13.02
C ASN A 214 13.72 6.37 -12.02
N GLU A 215 12.95 6.15 -10.93
CA GLU A 215 13.26 5.12 -9.94
C GLU A 215 13.20 3.72 -10.58
N SER A 216 14.24 2.91 -10.31
CA SER A 216 14.32 1.52 -10.77
C SER A 216 13.96 0.55 -9.64
N TYR A 217 13.57 -0.67 -10.01
CA TYR A 217 13.16 -1.71 -9.07
C TYR A 217 14.03 -2.94 -9.23
N THR A 218 14.48 -3.52 -8.10
CA THR A 218 15.27 -4.75 -8.05
C THR A 218 14.57 -5.74 -7.14
N ASN A 219 14.19 -6.91 -7.68
CA ASN A 219 13.41 -7.92 -6.95
C ASN A 219 12.14 -7.35 -6.30
N GLY A 220 11.48 -6.41 -6.99
CA GLY A 220 10.28 -5.73 -6.51
C GLY A 220 10.51 -4.62 -5.48
N PHE A 221 11.75 -4.32 -5.10
CA PHE A 221 12.09 -3.20 -4.21
C PHE A 221 12.58 -2.00 -5.01
N SER A 222 12.19 -0.80 -4.59
CA SER A 222 12.75 0.42 -5.16
C SER A 222 14.26 0.50 -4.94
N SER A 223 14.98 1.15 -5.85
CA SER A 223 16.43 1.35 -5.74
C SER A 223 16.81 2.05 -4.46
N TYR A 224 15.99 3.01 -4.00
CA TYR A 224 16.16 3.69 -2.72
C TYR A 224 16.09 2.70 -1.55
N LEU A 225 15.04 1.88 -1.49
CA LEU A 225 14.86 0.92 -0.40
C LEU A 225 15.92 -0.18 -0.45
N TRP A 226 16.32 -0.61 -1.67
CA TRP A 226 17.34 -1.65 -1.86
C TRP A 226 18.67 -1.31 -1.21
N THR A 227 19.05 -0.04 -1.11
CA THR A 227 20.28 0.39 -0.43
C THR A 227 20.28 0.05 1.06
N PHE A 228 19.11 -0.05 1.70
CA PHE A 228 18.95 -0.37 3.12
C PHE A 228 18.75 -1.85 3.39
N VAL A 229 18.44 -2.67 2.38
CA VAL A 229 18.16 -4.10 2.54
C VAL A 229 19.32 -4.87 3.20
N PRO A 230 20.60 -4.71 2.80
CA PRO A 230 21.71 -5.41 3.45
C PRO A 230 21.83 -5.07 4.93
N PHE A 231 21.64 -3.79 5.28
CA PHE A 231 21.64 -3.33 6.67
C PHE A 231 20.45 -3.90 7.44
N ALA A 232 19.26 -3.87 6.86
CA ALA A 232 18.06 -4.42 7.48
C ALA A 232 18.19 -5.93 7.75
N ILE A 233 18.74 -6.71 6.81
CA ILE A 233 18.99 -8.14 7.00
C ILE A 233 19.96 -8.37 8.15
N LYS A 234 21.04 -7.58 8.24
CA LYS A 234 22.03 -7.67 9.31
C LYS A 234 21.41 -7.35 10.67
N VAL A 235 20.62 -6.28 10.75
CA VAL A 235 19.91 -5.90 11.99
C VAL A 235 18.88 -6.97 12.38
N TRP A 236 18.20 -7.58 11.41
CA TRP A 236 17.23 -8.65 11.66
C TRP A 236 17.86 -9.90 12.28
N SER A 237 19.12 -10.17 11.96
CA SER A 237 19.86 -11.29 12.56
C SER A 237 20.29 -11.04 14.02
N TRP A 238 20.13 -9.83 14.52
CA TRP A 238 20.46 -9.49 15.89
C TRP A 238 19.37 -9.93 16.87
N SER A 239 19.76 -10.11 18.13
CA SER A 239 18.78 -10.37 19.19
C SER A 239 17.86 -9.16 19.41
N ALA A 240 16.62 -9.40 19.86
CA ALA A 240 15.61 -8.36 20.05
C ALA A 240 16.06 -7.18 20.90
N TRP A 241 16.88 -7.44 21.94
CA TRP A 241 17.43 -6.38 22.80
C TRP A 241 18.45 -5.49 22.06
N MET A 242 19.26 -6.04 21.16
CA MET A 242 20.20 -5.26 20.32
C MET A 242 19.43 -4.41 19.29
N GLN A 243 18.39 -4.96 18.70
CA GLN A 243 17.46 -4.20 17.84
C GLN A 243 16.85 -3.03 18.61
N GLY A 244 16.40 -3.27 19.85
CA GLY A 244 15.86 -2.22 20.74
C GLY A 244 16.86 -1.11 21.04
N ILE A 245 18.12 -1.44 21.35
CA ILE A 245 19.17 -0.45 21.56
C ILE A 245 19.42 0.39 20.30
N LEU A 246 19.50 -0.26 19.13
CA LEU A 246 19.69 0.47 17.87
C LEU A 246 18.53 1.45 17.63
N PHE A 247 17.28 1.03 17.88
CA PHE A 247 16.11 1.90 17.74
C PHE A 247 16.18 3.11 18.70
N ILE A 248 16.55 2.88 19.97
CA ILE A 248 16.67 3.95 20.95
C ILE A 248 17.75 4.95 20.54
N LEU A 249 18.90 4.48 20.06
CA LEU A 249 20.02 5.33 19.63
C LEU A 249 19.77 6.04 18.30
N ALA A 250 19.09 5.38 17.37
CA ALA A 250 18.79 5.94 16.05
C ALA A 250 17.58 6.89 16.06
N SER A 251 16.60 6.68 16.96
CA SER A 251 15.36 7.44 16.97
C SER A 251 15.53 8.96 17.10
N PRO A 252 16.42 9.51 17.95
CA PRO A 252 16.60 10.96 18.03
C PRO A 252 17.18 11.53 16.74
N VAL A 253 18.13 10.80 16.11
CA VAL A 253 18.73 11.23 14.84
C VAL A 253 17.73 11.21 13.71
N LEU A 254 16.92 10.14 13.61
CA LEU A 254 15.84 10.02 12.63
C LEU A 254 14.76 11.07 12.86
N ALA A 255 14.37 11.31 14.11
CA ALA A 255 13.40 12.35 14.46
C ALA A 255 13.91 13.75 14.09
N LEU A 256 15.19 14.05 14.38
CA LEU A 256 15.82 15.31 14.01
C LEU A 256 15.88 15.48 12.48
N ALA A 257 16.31 14.44 11.75
CA ALA A 257 16.34 14.43 10.30
C ALA A 257 14.95 14.62 9.71
N TYR A 258 13.96 13.95 10.26
CA TYR A 258 12.55 14.09 9.86
C TYR A 258 12.07 15.54 10.08
N CYS A 259 12.31 16.12 11.26
CA CYS A 259 11.92 17.51 11.54
C CYS A 259 12.59 18.49 10.58
N LEU A 260 13.91 18.35 10.36
CA LEU A 260 14.67 19.23 9.46
C LEU A 260 14.20 19.15 8.02
N LEU A 261 13.88 17.95 7.53
CA LEU A 261 13.49 17.71 6.14
C LEU A 261 12.00 18.00 5.88
N THR A 262 11.15 17.80 6.89
CA THR A 262 9.70 17.97 6.74
C THR A 262 9.26 19.42 7.04
N PHE A 263 9.97 20.10 7.97
CA PHE A 263 9.66 21.47 8.40
C PHE A 263 10.88 22.40 8.27
N PRO A 264 11.45 22.57 7.08
CA PRO A 264 12.73 23.29 6.92
C PRO A 264 12.65 24.75 7.41
N VAL A 265 11.52 25.44 7.17
CA VAL A 265 11.35 26.83 7.58
C VAL A 265 11.25 26.97 9.12
N GLN A 266 10.49 26.10 9.76
CA GLN A 266 10.33 26.12 11.23
C GLN A 266 11.62 25.69 11.92
N SER A 267 12.34 24.72 11.38
CA SER A 267 13.63 24.29 11.89
C SER A 267 14.70 25.38 11.74
N ALA A 268 14.72 26.09 10.61
CA ALA A 268 15.63 27.23 10.40
C ALA A 268 15.35 28.35 11.43
N CYS A 269 14.10 28.65 11.74
CA CYS A 269 13.74 29.64 12.76
C CYS A 269 14.22 29.24 14.17
N LEU A 270 14.14 27.95 14.52
CA LEU A 270 14.65 27.45 15.80
C LEU A 270 16.19 27.58 15.91
N PHE A 271 16.92 27.26 14.85
CA PHE A 271 18.39 27.40 14.83
C PHE A 271 18.83 28.87 14.89
N VAL A 272 18.15 29.76 14.16
CA VAL A 272 18.43 31.21 14.21
C VAL A 272 18.08 31.78 15.58
N GLY A 273 16.96 31.36 16.18
CA GLY A 273 16.58 31.76 17.54
C GLY A 273 17.58 31.31 18.59
N ALA A 274 18.04 30.05 18.53
CA ALA A 274 19.03 29.51 19.46
C ALA A 274 20.41 30.17 19.30
N ALA A 275 20.83 30.48 18.07
CA ALA A 275 22.07 31.21 17.80
C ALA A 275 21.98 32.66 18.33
N SER A 276 20.87 33.33 18.19
CA SER A 276 20.63 34.66 18.70
C SER A 276 20.66 34.72 20.23
N LEU A 277 20.09 33.71 20.91
CA LEU A 277 20.14 33.60 22.37
C LEU A 277 21.57 33.36 22.88
N ARG A 278 22.38 32.54 22.19
CA ARG A 278 23.81 32.32 22.54
C ARG A 278 24.65 33.58 22.35
N MET A 279 24.40 34.38 21.32
CA MET A 279 25.11 35.65 21.10
C MET A 279 24.74 36.70 22.15
N LYS A 280 23.48 36.75 22.59
CA LYS A 280 23.03 37.62 23.67
C LYS A 280 23.67 37.24 25.04
N SER A 281 23.73 35.94 25.33
CA SER A 281 24.36 35.43 26.56
C SER A 281 25.89 35.78 26.66
N ARG A 282 26.60 35.78 25.53
CA ARG A 282 28.01 36.15 25.49
C ARG A 282 28.27 37.67 25.66
N LYS A 283 27.28 38.54 25.36
CA LYS A 283 27.42 39.98 25.53
C LYS A 283 27.11 40.48 26.96
N VAL A 284 26.53 39.63 27.82
CA VAL A 284 26.18 39.96 29.20
C VAL A 284 27.27 39.57 30.19
N VAL A 285 28.25 38.79 29.79
CA VAL A 285 29.38 38.28 30.62
C VAL A 285 30.71 38.95 30.25
N GLY A 286 30.73 39.94 29.38
CA GLY A 286 31.85 40.82 29.06
C GLY A 286 31.51 42.26 29.45
#